data_21ec41ac78ad82061737e2b99e4b4329
#
_entry.id   21ec41ac78ad82061737e2b99e4b4329
#
_cell.length_a   1.000
_cell.length_b   1.000
_cell.length_c   1.000
_cell.angle_alpha   90.00
_cell.angle_beta   90.00
_cell.angle_gamma   90.00
#
_symmetry.space_group_name_H-M   'P 1'
#
loop_
_entity.id
_entity.type
_entity.pdbx_description
1 polymer ?
#
loop_
_entity_poly.entity_id
_entity_poly.type
_entity_poly.pdbx_seq_one_letter_code
_entity_poly.pdbx_strand_id
1 'polypeptide(L)'
;GFASMALCCLLIDTMYKFEHGSNATNYNELKYEEMLMTYMNDVFSSLDVARAFYKGIRCGILHSGETQSGCMLSVTCNHIIEVKGNGLDTKINVNVIDFSNRVIQYINDYINRLYMDNIQTRKKFIKKMNYLCDRKSFIED
;
A
#
# COMPACT_ATOMS: atom_id res chain seq x y z
N GLY A 1 15.20 5.64 -4.58
CA GLY A 1 13.96 6.42 -4.63
C GLY A 1 12.82 5.74 -5.33
N PHE A 2 12.76 5.79 -6.65
CA PHE A 2 11.59 5.27 -7.41
C PHE A 2 11.41 3.77 -7.23
N ALA A 3 12.45 2.96 -7.30
CA ALA A 3 12.37 1.50 -7.13
C ALA A 3 11.85 1.11 -5.74
N SER A 4 12.33 1.77 -4.68
CA SER A 4 11.83 1.54 -3.32
C SER A 4 10.36 1.89 -3.20
N MET A 5 9.93 3.01 -3.78
CA MET A 5 8.53 3.44 -3.75
C MET A 5 7.64 2.50 -4.57
N ALA A 6 8.09 2.05 -5.75
CA ALA A 6 7.37 1.06 -6.54
C ALA A 6 7.15 -0.25 -5.74
N LEU A 7 8.20 -0.71 -5.04
CA LEU A 7 8.10 -1.89 -4.19
C LEU A 7 7.12 -1.66 -3.02
N CYS A 8 7.16 -0.50 -2.36
CA CYS A 8 6.20 -0.15 -1.31
C CYS A 8 4.75 -0.18 -1.83
N CYS A 9 4.49 0.38 -3.02
CA CYS A 9 3.16 0.35 -3.63
C CYS A 9 2.69 -1.08 -3.91
N LEU A 10 3.56 -1.94 -4.44
CA LEU A 10 3.26 -3.36 -4.69
C LEU A 10 3.03 -4.15 -3.39
N LEU A 11 3.80 -3.85 -2.34
CA LEU A 11 3.62 -4.47 -1.02
C LEU A 11 2.25 -4.09 -0.43
N ILE A 12 1.84 -2.83 -0.52
CA ILE A 12 0.51 -2.38 -0.06
C ILE A 12 -0.60 -3.11 -0.84
N ASP A 13 -0.49 -3.20 -2.18
CA ASP A 13 -1.42 -3.97 -3.01
C ASP A 13 -1.51 -5.45 -2.58
N THR A 14 -0.37 -6.04 -2.26
CA THR A 14 -0.28 -7.43 -1.81
C THR A 14 -0.91 -7.61 -0.43
N MET A 15 -0.59 -6.73 0.50
CA MET A 15 -1.11 -6.79 1.86
C MET A 15 -2.63 -6.62 1.92
N TYR A 16 -3.23 -5.80 1.03
CA TYR A 16 -4.68 -5.74 0.90
C TYR A 16 -5.29 -7.14 0.68
N LYS A 17 -4.69 -7.93 -0.19
CA LYS A 17 -5.17 -9.28 -0.52
C LYS A 17 -5.03 -10.24 0.67
N PHE A 18 -4.00 -10.10 1.47
CA PHE A 18 -3.81 -10.89 2.69
C PHE A 18 -4.78 -10.46 3.80
N GLU A 19 -4.97 -9.17 4.01
CA GLU A 19 -5.89 -8.62 5.00
C GLU A 19 -7.36 -9.04 4.74
N HIS A 20 -7.73 -9.23 3.49
CA HIS A 20 -9.09 -9.61 3.09
C HIS A 20 -9.24 -11.10 2.77
N GLY A 21 -8.14 -11.85 2.68
CA GLY A 21 -8.16 -13.26 2.26
C GLY A 21 -8.77 -13.44 0.87
N SER A 22 -8.56 -12.46 0.00
CA SER A 22 -9.20 -12.42 -1.31
C SER A 22 -8.18 -12.45 -2.44
N ASN A 23 -8.63 -12.99 -3.57
CA ASN A 23 -7.96 -12.86 -4.85
C ASN A 23 -8.54 -11.71 -5.68
N ALA A 24 -9.04 -10.68 -5.00
CA ALA A 24 -9.81 -9.63 -5.63
C ALA A 24 -9.17 -9.16 -6.95
N THR A 25 -9.77 -9.58 -8.03
CA THR A 25 -9.55 -9.02 -9.37
C THR A 25 -10.08 -7.58 -9.45
N ASN A 26 -10.94 -7.20 -8.51
CA ASN A 26 -11.59 -5.89 -8.43
C ASN A 26 -10.88 -4.94 -7.45
N TYR A 27 -9.56 -5.04 -7.35
CA TYR A 27 -8.77 -4.10 -6.60
C TYR A 27 -8.68 -2.78 -7.37
N ASN A 28 -9.18 -1.71 -6.77
CA ASN A 28 -9.33 -0.41 -7.39
C ASN A 28 -8.87 0.72 -6.46
N GLU A 29 -8.96 1.94 -6.94
CA GLU A 29 -8.61 3.16 -6.19
C GLU A 29 -9.23 3.18 -4.78
N LEU A 30 -10.55 2.96 -4.67
CA LEU A 30 -11.25 3.04 -3.40
C LEU A 30 -10.72 2.05 -2.35
N LYS A 31 -10.40 0.84 -2.77
CA LYS A 31 -9.85 -0.20 -1.88
C LYS A 31 -8.42 0.09 -1.45
N TYR A 32 -7.64 0.71 -2.33
CA TYR A 32 -6.29 1.15 -1.99
C TYR A 32 -6.34 2.29 -0.98
N GLU A 33 -7.19 3.29 -1.22
CA GLU A 33 -7.42 4.40 -0.30
C GLU A 33 -7.89 3.91 1.08
N GLU A 34 -8.85 2.98 1.11
CA GLU A 34 -9.33 2.33 2.34
C GLU A 34 -8.20 1.65 3.09
N MET A 35 -7.32 0.93 2.41
CA MET A 35 -6.16 0.27 2.98
C MET A 35 -5.22 1.26 3.66
N LEU A 36 -4.88 2.35 2.98
CA LEU A 36 -4.02 3.40 3.52
C LEU A 36 -4.63 4.05 4.76
N MET A 37 -5.92 4.38 4.69
CA MET A 37 -6.65 5.03 5.78
C MET A 37 -6.85 4.10 6.99
N THR A 38 -6.97 2.80 6.78
CA THR A 38 -7.19 1.82 7.85
C THR A 38 -5.90 1.46 8.58
N TYR A 39 -4.84 1.17 7.84
CA TYR A 39 -3.61 0.59 8.43
C TYR A 39 -2.46 1.57 8.56
N MET A 40 -2.56 2.73 7.95
CA MET A 40 -1.55 3.79 7.99
C MET A 40 -2.18 5.16 8.22
N ASN A 41 -3.18 5.23 9.10
CA ASN A 41 -3.93 6.45 9.42
C ASN A 41 -3.09 7.54 10.09
N ASP A 42 -1.97 7.19 10.67
CA ASP A 42 -0.96 8.10 11.19
C ASP A 42 -0.24 8.88 10.06
N VAL A 43 -0.20 8.32 8.86
CA VAL A 43 0.41 8.92 7.66
C VAL A 43 -0.64 9.55 6.74
N PHE A 44 -1.76 8.85 6.54
CA PHE A 44 -2.85 9.28 5.67
C PHE A 44 -3.99 9.87 6.49
N SER A 45 -3.90 11.16 6.77
CA SER A 45 -4.84 11.88 7.65
C SER A 45 -6.19 12.19 7.00
N SER A 46 -6.29 12.06 5.68
CA SER A 46 -7.53 12.33 4.93
C SER A 46 -7.61 11.53 3.63
N LEU A 47 -8.83 11.39 3.12
CA LEU A 47 -9.08 10.75 1.83
C LEU A 47 -8.37 11.47 0.67
N ASP A 48 -8.28 12.80 0.73
CA ASP A 48 -7.60 13.59 -0.31
C ASP A 48 -6.11 13.24 -0.40
N VAL A 49 -5.45 13.03 0.75
CA VAL A 49 -4.03 12.61 0.80
C VAL A 49 -3.88 11.18 0.26
N ALA A 50 -4.76 10.25 0.66
CA ALA A 50 -4.75 8.88 0.16
C ALA A 50 -4.97 8.83 -1.36
N ARG A 51 -5.90 9.63 -1.87
CA ARG A 51 -6.18 9.76 -3.31
C ARG A 51 -5.01 10.36 -4.08
N ALA A 52 -4.39 11.42 -3.55
CA ALA A 52 -3.21 12.03 -4.15
C ALA A 52 -2.06 11.02 -4.23
N PHE A 53 -1.87 10.20 -3.19
CA PHE A 53 -0.89 9.12 -3.19
C PHE A 53 -1.21 8.07 -4.25
N TYR A 54 -2.45 7.60 -4.31
CA TYR A 54 -2.85 6.59 -5.30
C TYR A 54 -2.60 7.09 -6.73
N LYS A 55 -3.11 8.28 -7.07
CA LYS A 55 -3.03 8.82 -8.43
C LYS A 55 -1.64 9.31 -8.78
N GLY A 56 -1.05 10.14 -7.92
CA GLY A 56 0.20 10.84 -8.20
C GLY A 56 1.45 10.00 -7.99
N ILE A 57 1.43 9.08 -7.02
CA ILE A 57 2.58 8.25 -6.68
C ILE A 57 2.41 6.83 -7.23
N ARG A 58 1.40 6.08 -6.74
CA ARG A 58 1.24 4.66 -7.10
C ARG A 58 0.99 4.48 -8.60
N CYS A 59 0.00 5.16 -9.17
CA CYS A 59 -0.30 5.03 -10.60
C CYS A 59 0.81 5.63 -11.45
N GLY A 60 1.34 6.79 -11.08
CA GLY A 60 2.45 7.42 -11.79
C GLY A 60 3.66 6.49 -11.90
N ILE A 61 4.13 5.96 -10.78
CA ILE A 61 5.32 5.10 -10.77
C ILE A 61 5.09 3.78 -11.49
N LEU A 62 3.98 3.08 -11.21
CA LEU A 62 3.74 1.74 -11.75
C LEU A 62 3.34 1.74 -13.24
N HIS A 63 2.77 2.82 -13.75
CA HIS A 63 2.33 2.89 -15.15
C HIS A 63 3.23 3.75 -16.03
N SER A 64 3.86 4.79 -15.47
CA SER A 64 4.63 5.76 -16.25
C SER A 64 6.10 5.86 -15.83
N GLY A 65 6.51 5.23 -14.71
CA GLY A 65 7.86 5.33 -14.19
C GLY A 65 8.21 6.69 -13.56
N GLU A 66 7.21 7.54 -13.33
CA GLU A 66 7.38 8.90 -12.80
C GLU A 66 6.25 9.26 -11.82
N THR A 67 6.43 10.29 -11.02
CA THR A 67 5.33 10.85 -10.22
C THR A 67 4.47 11.78 -11.09
N GLN A 68 3.19 11.87 -10.78
CA GLN A 68 2.21 12.66 -11.54
C GLN A 68 1.47 13.66 -10.67
N SER A 69 0.67 14.53 -11.30
CA SER A 69 -0.25 15.47 -10.64
C SER A 69 0.44 16.41 -9.64
N GLY A 70 1.71 16.76 -9.88
CA GLY A 70 2.49 17.61 -8.98
C GLY A 70 2.91 16.95 -7.67
N CYS A 71 2.76 15.63 -7.54
CA CYS A 71 3.30 14.85 -6.44
C CYS A 71 4.80 14.59 -6.63
N MET A 72 5.54 14.48 -5.54
CA MET A 72 6.99 14.34 -5.57
C MET A 72 7.48 13.28 -4.58
N LEU A 73 8.69 12.79 -4.83
CA LEU A 73 9.47 11.97 -3.90
C LEU A 73 10.68 12.75 -3.42
N SER A 74 10.98 12.63 -2.13
CA SER A 74 12.11 13.28 -1.49
C SER A 74 12.79 12.32 -0.51
N VAL A 75 13.98 12.67 -0.08
CA VAL A 75 14.69 12.02 1.03
C VAL A 75 15.00 13.02 2.16
N THR A 76 14.55 14.25 2.02
CA THR A 76 14.92 15.37 2.90
C THR A 76 13.74 16.10 3.53
N CYS A 77 12.49 15.73 3.21
CA CYS A 77 11.34 16.32 3.89
C CYS A 77 11.22 15.85 5.34
N ASN A 78 10.72 16.74 6.21
CA ASN A 78 10.70 16.51 7.66
C ASN A 78 9.58 15.58 8.12
N HIS A 79 8.63 15.30 7.28
CA HIS A 79 7.49 14.42 7.55
C HIS A 79 7.45 13.29 6.53
N ILE A 80 6.82 12.16 6.89
CA ILE A 80 6.61 11.03 5.95
C ILE A 80 5.89 11.52 4.69
N ILE A 81 4.85 12.34 4.87
CA ILE A 81 4.15 13.04 3.79
C ILE A 81 3.99 14.52 4.15
N GLU A 82 4.42 15.39 3.27
CA GLU A 82 4.09 16.82 3.29
C GLU A 82 2.95 17.08 2.32
N VAL A 83 1.95 17.85 2.75
CA VAL A 83 0.73 18.09 1.98
C VAL A 83 0.63 19.56 1.59
N LYS A 84 0.27 19.82 0.33
CA LYS A 84 -0.06 21.16 -0.19
C LYS A 84 -1.40 21.12 -0.93
N GLY A 85 -2.17 22.17 -0.79
CA GLY A 85 -3.51 22.25 -1.39
C GLY A 85 -4.56 21.49 -0.61
N ASN A 86 -5.73 21.34 -1.19
CA ASN A 86 -6.87 20.61 -0.61
C ASN A 86 -7.77 20.05 -1.71
N GLY A 87 -8.66 19.12 -1.33
CA GLY A 87 -9.59 18.50 -2.27
C GLY A 87 -8.89 17.87 -3.47
N LEU A 88 -9.37 18.19 -4.66
CA LEU A 88 -8.81 17.65 -5.92
C LEU A 88 -7.43 18.22 -6.28
N ASP A 89 -7.05 19.36 -5.70
CA ASP A 89 -5.75 20.00 -5.92
C ASP A 89 -4.69 19.58 -4.89
N THR A 90 -5.00 18.59 -4.06
CA THR A 90 -4.06 18.04 -3.08
C THR A 90 -2.83 17.46 -3.77
N LYS A 91 -1.66 17.96 -3.38
CA LYS A 91 -0.34 17.51 -3.82
C LYS A 91 0.44 17.05 -2.62
N ILE A 92 1.28 16.03 -2.80
CA ILE A 92 2.06 15.47 -1.71
C ILE A 92 3.53 15.35 -2.11
N ASN A 93 4.41 15.54 -1.11
CA ASN A 93 5.82 15.20 -1.19
C ASN A 93 6.09 14.08 -0.19
N VAL A 94 6.55 12.93 -0.66
CA VAL A 94 6.73 11.72 0.16
C VAL A 94 8.20 11.51 0.45
N ASN A 95 8.56 11.41 1.73
CA ASN A 95 9.87 10.97 2.16
C ASN A 95 9.99 9.45 1.94
N VAL A 96 10.76 9.05 0.94
CA VAL A 96 10.87 7.64 0.52
C VAL A 96 11.43 6.75 1.62
N ILE A 97 12.39 7.25 2.41
CA ILE A 97 13.04 6.47 3.47
C ILE A 97 12.03 6.22 4.60
N ASP A 98 11.42 7.26 5.10
CA ASP A 98 10.48 7.17 6.22
C ASP A 98 9.21 6.42 5.83
N PHE A 99 8.72 6.63 4.60
CA PHE A 99 7.59 5.88 4.07
C PHE A 99 7.90 4.38 3.94
N SER A 100 9.08 4.02 3.43
CA SER A 100 9.51 2.61 3.32
C SER A 100 9.59 1.96 4.71
N ASN A 101 10.16 2.65 5.69
CA ASN A 101 10.22 2.17 7.08
C ASN A 101 8.81 1.98 7.66
N ARG A 102 7.88 2.89 7.36
CA ARG A 102 6.48 2.79 7.82
C ARG A 102 5.75 1.59 7.19
N VAL A 103 6.00 1.29 5.91
CA VAL A 103 5.45 0.10 5.24
C VAL A 103 6.02 -1.17 5.86
N ILE A 104 7.33 -1.23 6.15
CA ILE A 104 7.95 -2.35 6.84
C ILE A 104 7.34 -2.55 8.23
N GLN A 105 7.13 -1.48 8.98
CA GLN A 105 6.46 -1.53 10.28
C GLN A 105 5.06 -2.14 10.16
N TYR A 106 4.26 -1.68 9.18
CA TYR A 106 2.93 -2.25 8.94
C TYR A 106 2.97 -3.76 8.67
N ILE A 107 3.93 -4.23 7.86
CA ILE A 107 4.09 -5.66 7.58
C ILE A 107 4.46 -6.42 8.86
N ASN A 108 5.37 -5.89 9.68
CA ASN A 108 5.73 -6.49 10.97
C ASN A 108 4.53 -6.56 11.93
N ASP A 109 3.70 -5.52 11.98
CA ASP A 109 2.47 -5.52 12.77
C ASP A 109 1.47 -6.59 12.28
N TYR A 110 1.36 -6.79 10.97
CA TYR A 110 0.57 -7.88 10.41
C TYR A 110 1.11 -9.25 10.82
N ILE A 111 2.43 -9.46 10.73
CA ILE A 111 3.08 -10.71 11.14
C ILE A 111 2.84 -10.97 12.63
N ASN A 112 2.97 -9.96 13.48
CA ASN A 112 2.69 -10.07 14.90
C ASN A 112 1.23 -10.47 15.17
N ARG A 113 0.26 -9.93 14.43
CA ARG A 113 -1.14 -10.35 14.52
C ARG A 113 -1.35 -11.82 14.15
N LEU A 114 -0.56 -12.37 13.22
CA LEU A 114 -0.60 -13.80 12.88
C LEU A 114 -0.09 -14.67 14.05
N TYR A 115 0.93 -14.20 14.79
CA TYR A 115 1.48 -14.92 15.94
C TYR A 115 0.60 -14.80 17.19
N MET A 116 -0.08 -13.70 17.40
CA MET A 116 -0.86 -13.39 18.61
C MET A 116 -2.30 -13.95 18.60
N ASP A 117 -2.53 -15.07 17.94
CA ASP A 117 -3.83 -15.78 17.90
C ASP A 117 -5.02 -14.97 17.36
N ASN A 118 -4.79 -14.01 16.49
CA ASN A 118 -5.87 -13.38 15.79
C ASN A 118 -6.47 -14.36 14.76
N ILE A 119 -7.49 -15.10 15.19
CA ILE A 119 -8.15 -16.16 14.39
C ILE A 119 -8.62 -15.64 13.04
N GLN A 120 -9.14 -14.41 12.96
CA GLN A 120 -9.63 -13.83 11.71
C GLN A 120 -8.49 -13.53 10.75
N THR A 121 -7.40 -12.95 11.24
CA THR A 121 -6.19 -12.70 10.43
C THR A 121 -5.62 -14.00 9.89
N ARG A 122 -5.50 -15.04 10.73
CA ARG A 122 -5.01 -16.37 10.30
C ARG A 122 -5.91 -17.03 9.26
N LYS A 123 -7.22 -16.99 9.42
CA LYS A 123 -8.17 -17.54 8.43
C LYS A 123 -8.01 -16.87 7.07
N LYS A 124 -7.89 -15.57 7.03
CA LYS A 124 -7.70 -14.80 5.79
C LYS A 124 -6.34 -15.11 5.16
N PHE A 125 -5.27 -15.21 5.97
CA PHE A 125 -3.95 -15.59 5.52
C PHE A 125 -3.96 -16.99 4.88
N ILE A 126 -4.51 -17.99 5.56
CA ILE A 126 -4.60 -19.37 5.05
C ILE A 126 -5.39 -19.42 3.75
N LYS A 127 -6.53 -18.73 3.68
CA LYS A 127 -7.34 -18.64 2.47
C LYS A 127 -6.53 -18.07 1.29
N LYS A 128 -5.75 -17.01 1.52
CA LYS A 128 -4.89 -16.41 0.50
C LYS A 128 -3.75 -17.35 0.09
N MET A 129 -3.12 -18.01 1.06
CA MET A 129 -2.04 -18.97 0.79
C MET A 129 -2.53 -20.19 0.01
N ASN A 130 -3.66 -20.77 0.37
CA ASN A 130 -4.25 -21.87 -0.37
C ASN A 130 -4.47 -21.51 -1.83
N TYR A 131 -5.03 -20.33 -2.11
CA TYR A 131 -5.17 -19.88 -3.47
C TYR A 131 -3.84 -19.74 -4.24
N LEU A 132 -2.79 -19.26 -3.58
CA LEU A 132 -1.47 -19.17 -4.20
C LEU A 132 -0.86 -20.54 -4.47
N CYS A 133 -1.13 -21.52 -3.59
CA CYS A 133 -0.67 -22.89 -3.75
C CYS A 133 -1.44 -23.65 -4.84
N ASP A 134 -2.76 -23.49 -4.92
CA ASP A 134 -3.60 -24.15 -5.93
C ASP A 134 -3.25 -23.74 -7.37
N ARG A 135 -2.69 -22.55 -7.55
CA ARG A 135 -2.15 -22.14 -8.85
C ARG A 135 -0.94 -22.94 -9.32
N LYS A 136 -0.24 -23.62 -8.41
CA LYS A 136 0.91 -24.44 -8.76
C LYS A 136 0.52 -25.77 -9.41
N SER A 137 -0.69 -26.25 -9.24
CA SER A 137 -1.19 -27.45 -9.90
C SER A 137 -1.27 -27.36 -11.42
N PHE A 138 -1.18 -26.16 -11.99
CA PHE A 138 -1.13 -25.93 -13.42
C PHE A 138 0.29 -26.00 -14.04
N ILE A 139 1.32 -26.22 -13.23
CA ILE A 139 2.73 -26.24 -13.68
C ILE A 139 3.28 -27.67 -13.74
N GLU A 140 2.55 -28.64 -13.21
CA GLU A 140 2.99 -30.06 -13.11
C GLU A 140 2.37 -30.96 -14.18
N ASP A 141 1.61 -30.42 -15.11
CA ASP A 141 1.16 -31.09 -16.34
C ASP A 141 1.94 -30.53 -17.55
#